data_a5eed64745896032eac3506c318cef8b
#
_entry.id   a5eed64745896032eac3506c318cef8b
#
_cell.length_a   1.000
_cell.length_b   1.000
_cell.length_c   1.000
_cell.angle_alpha   90.00
_cell.angle_beta   90.00
_cell.angle_gamma   90.00
#
_symmetry.space_group_name_H-M   'P 1'
#
loop_
_entity.id
_entity.type
_entity.pdbx_description
1 polymer ?
#
loop_
_entity_poly.entity_id
_entity_poly.type
_entity_poly.pdbx_seq_one_letter_code
_entity_poly.pdbx_strand_id
1 'polypeptide(L)'
;MPDVNETTEIAGVYHVVPDVHGDDRGYFIETYRREWFPHGREMIQGNRGNRCAGSLVGLHYHLHQADYWYVPFGTARVVLHDLREGGPTDGNTLTLDLSGENHHGVFIPPGVAHGFAALTDITITYLVDGYYNPADELGLRWDDPAVDADWGVAEPLLSNRDQKNPGRDDLGDRRPYWPMRT
;
A
#
# COMPACT_ATOMS: atom_id res chain seq x y z
N MET A 1 18.61 -14.54 3.16
CA MET A 1 18.40 -13.05 3.16
C MET A 1 17.01 -12.85 2.59
N PRO A 2 16.23 -11.89 3.06
CA PRO A 2 14.89 -11.66 2.54
C PRO A 2 14.93 -11.37 1.04
N ASP A 3 13.91 -11.83 0.33
CA ASP A 3 13.73 -11.51 -1.08
C ASP A 3 13.01 -10.15 -1.17
N VAL A 4 13.67 -9.16 -1.77
CA VAL A 4 13.16 -7.81 -1.99
C VAL A 4 13.20 -7.52 -3.48
N ASN A 5 12.04 -7.60 -4.12
CA ASN A 5 11.93 -7.53 -5.57
C ASN A 5 11.01 -6.39 -6.00
N GLU A 6 11.48 -5.58 -6.95
CA GLU A 6 10.60 -4.64 -7.64
C GLU A 6 9.54 -5.43 -8.43
N THR A 7 8.28 -5.01 -8.32
CA THR A 7 7.19 -5.65 -9.07
C THR A 7 7.25 -5.29 -10.54
N THR A 8 6.80 -6.18 -11.41
CA THR A 8 6.74 -5.93 -12.86
C THR A 8 5.56 -5.07 -13.26
N GLU A 9 4.51 -5.04 -12.42
CA GLU A 9 3.25 -4.36 -12.66
C GLU A 9 3.34 -2.86 -12.43
N ILE A 10 4.05 -2.43 -11.36
CA ILE A 10 4.14 -1.01 -10.99
C ILE A 10 5.58 -0.66 -10.62
N ALA A 11 6.19 0.19 -11.42
CA ALA A 11 7.56 0.65 -11.22
C ALA A 11 7.77 1.30 -9.84
N GLY A 12 8.84 0.90 -9.15
CA GLY A 12 9.20 1.39 -7.82
C GLY A 12 8.39 0.80 -6.66
N VAL A 13 7.44 -0.10 -6.91
CA VAL A 13 6.80 -0.91 -5.88
C VAL A 13 7.66 -2.13 -5.60
N TYR A 14 7.98 -2.40 -4.32
CA TYR A 14 8.78 -3.55 -3.92
C TYR A 14 7.96 -4.50 -3.06
N HIS A 15 7.95 -5.76 -3.45
CA HIS A 15 7.40 -6.85 -2.68
C HIS A 15 8.51 -7.46 -1.82
N VAL A 16 8.26 -7.61 -0.52
CA VAL A 16 9.21 -8.14 0.47
C VAL A 16 8.72 -9.48 0.97
N VAL A 17 9.56 -10.51 0.83
CA VAL A 17 9.35 -11.84 1.42
C VAL A 17 10.47 -12.05 2.44
N PRO A 18 10.19 -11.93 3.75
CA PRO A 18 11.21 -12.03 4.78
C PRO A 18 11.68 -13.46 5.02
N ASP A 19 12.89 -13.61 5.56
CA ASP A 19 13.32 -14.88 6.15
C ASP A 19 12.57 -15.11 7.47
N VAL A 20 11.98 -16.29 7.61
CA VAL A 20 11.34 -16.72 8.86
C VAL A 20 12.28 -17.65 9.62
N HIS A 21 12.69 -17.26 10.82
CA HIS A 21 13.54 -18.05 11.70
C HIS A 21 12.71 -18.66 12.83
N GLY A 22 12.38 -19.95 12.72
CA GLY A 22 11.52 -20.67 13.68
C GLY A 22 12.27 -21.66 14.56
N ASP A 23 11.77 -21.85 15.81
CA ASP A 23 12.14 -22.94 16.72
C ASP A 23 10.92 -23.35 17.57
N ASP A 24 11.11 -24.25 18.54
CA ASP A 24 10.03 -24.76 19.41
C ASP A 24 9.30 -23.69 20.24
N ARG A 25 9.79 -22.46 20.30
CA ARG A 25 9.17 -21.31 20.99
C ARG A 25 8.33 -20.45 20.08
N GLY A 26 8.47 -20.58 18.74
CA GLY A 26 7.81 -19.74 17.75
C GLY A 26 8.78 -19.30 16.66
N TYR A 27 8.60 -18.07 16.15
CA TYR A 27 9.44 -17.54 15.07
C TYR A 27 9.88 -16.11 15.32
N PHE A 28 10.95 -15.73 14.63
CA PHE A 28 11.47 -14.38 14.54
C PHE A 28 11.56 -13.96 13.07
N ILE A 29 11.16 -12.73 12.77
CA ILE A 29 11.19 -12.15 11.42
C ILE A 29 11.71 -10.72 11.53
N GLU A 30 12.63 -10.36 10.63
CA GLU A 30 12.96 -8.97 10.38
C GLU A 30 11.92 -8.38 9.43
N THR A 31 11.11 -7.43 9.90
CA THR A 31 9.96 -6.91 9.15
C THR A 31 10.28 -5.65 8.34
N TYR A 32 11.42 -5.00 8.60
CA TYR A 32 11.85 -3.81 7.88
C TYR A 32 13.36 -3.60 8.02
N ARG A 33 13.98 -3.18 6.92
CA ARG A 33 15.34 -2.66 6.91
C ARG A 33 15.43 -1.53 5.89
N ARG A 34 16.00 -0.37 6.27
CA ARG A 34 16.13 0.81 5.41
C ARG A 34 16.80 0.50 4.07
N GLU A 35 17.83 -0.35 4.09
CA GLU A 35 18.60 -0.71 2.90
C GLU A 35 17.89 -1.63 1.90
N TRP A 36 16.68 -2.13 2.24
CA TRP A 36 15.89 -2.94 1.31
C TRP A 36 15.37 -2.15 0.12
N PHE A 37 15.20 -0.84 0.28
CA PHE A 37 14.58 -0.02 -0.75
C PHE A 37 15.58 0.91 -1.42
N PRO A 38 15.48 1.12 -2.75
CA PRO A 38 16.33 2.05 -3.47
C PRO A 38 16.15 3.46 -2.91
N HIS A 39 17.24 4.22 -3.01
CA HIS A 39 17.31 5.59 -2.52
C HIS A 39 17.29 5.76 -1.00
N GLY A 40 17.32 4.68 -0.22
CA GLY A 40 17.51 4.72 1.23
C GLY A 40 16.57 5.66 1.96
N ARG A 41 15.29 5.74 1.52
CA ARG A 41 14.27 6.54 2.21
C ARG A 41 14.17 6.07 3.65
N GLU A 42 14.33 6.99 4.58
CA GLU A 42 14.27 6.68 6.00
C GLU A 42 12.81 6.76 6.47
N MET A 43 12.27 5.63 6.92
CA MET A 43 10.93 5.61 7.50
C MET A 43 10.98 6.21 8.91
N ILE A 44 10.35 7.38 9.08
CA ILE A 44 10.46 8.20 10.30
C ILE A 44 9.23 8.15 11.19
N GLN A 45 8.11 7.59 10.73
CA GLN A 45 6.90 7.41 11.51
C GLN A 45 6.35 6.00 11.31
N GLY A 46 5.97 5.34 12.39
CA GLY A 46 5.30 4.04 12.39
C GLY A 46 3.85 4.17 12.89
N ASN A 47 2.92 3.56 12.18
CA ASN A 47 1.50 3.54 12.50
C ASN A 47 0.99 2.12 12.64
N ARG A 48 -0.07 1.94 13.43
CA ARG A 48 -0.79 0.67 13.57
C ARG A 48 -2.29 0.91 13.46
N GLY A 49 -2.96 0.11 12.64
CA GLY A 49 -4.41 0.08 12.54
C GLY A 49 -4.96 -1.31 12.80
N ASN A 50 -6.12 -1.39 13.45
CA ASN A 50 -6.92 -2.61 13.50
C ASN A 50 -8.19 -2.38 12.65
N ARG A 51 -8.59 -3.39 11.90
CA ARG A 51 -9.84 -3.35 11.10
C ARG A 51 -10.56 -4.66 11.22
N CYS A 52 -11.89 -4.60 11.32
CA CYS A 52 -12.72 -5.80 11.25
C CYS A 52 -12.84 -6.29 9.80
N ALA A 53 -13.14 -7.56 9.65
CA ALA A 53 -13.43 -8.17 8.35
C ALA A 53 -14.46 -7.36 7.57
N GLY A 54 -14.27 -7.22 6.27
CA GLY A 54 -15.13 -6.42 5.38
C GLY A 54 -14.79 -4.92 5.35
N SER A 55 -13.90 -4.41 6.22
CA SER A 55 -13.44 -3.01 6.12
C SER A 55 -12.61 -2.81 4.86
N LEU A 56 -12.86 -1.71 4.14
CA LEU A 56 -12.01 -1.24 3.05
C LEU A 56 -11.50 0.17 3.36
N VAL A 57 -10.21 0.39 3.21
CA VAL A 57 -9.52 1.66 3.41
C VAL A 57 -8.83 2.05 2.11
N GLY A 58 -9.13 3.21 1.61
CA GLY A 58 -8.49 3.75 0.40
C GLY A 58 -9.49 3.98 -0.76
N LEU A 59 -8.99 4.17 -1.94
CA LEU A 59 -7.57 4.31 -2.28
C LEU A 59 -7.07 5.69 -1.83
N HIS A 60 -5.93 5.72 -1.18
CA HIS A 60 -5.24 6.97 -0.84
C HIS A 60 -3.96 7.08 -1.67
N TYR A 61 -3.44 8.28 -1.84
CA TYR A 61 -2.12 8.48 -2.46
C TYR A 61 -1.48 9.76 -1.95
N HIS A 62 -0.17 9.80 -2.05
CA HIS A 62 0.65 10.90 -1.63
C HIS A 62 1.54 11.37 -2.78
N LEU A 63 1.79 12.68 -2.86
CA LEU A 63 2.71 13.23 -3.85
C LEU A 63 4.17 13.15 -3.39
N HIS A 64 4.40 13.05 -2.08
CA HIS A 64 5.73 13.14 -1.49
C HIS A 64 6.09 11.95 -0.58
N GLN A 65 5.10 11.38 0.11
CA GLN A 65 5.30 10.30 1.08
C GLN A 65 5.36 8.93 0.40
N ALA A 66 6.29 8.10 0.85
CA ALA A 66 6.33 6.66 0.60
C ALA A 66 5.85 5.89 1.82
N ASP A 67 5.21 4.76 1.57
CA ASP A 67 4.69 3.86 2.60
C ASP A 67 5.38 2.49 2.52
N TYR A 68 5.51 1.83 3.67
CA TYR A 68 5.84 0.41 3.75
C TYR A 68 4.83 -0.31 4.64
N TRP A 69 4.08 -1.25 4.08
CA TRP A 69 3.00 -1.95 4.76
C TRP A 69 3.36 -3.38 5.12
N TYR A 70 2.90 -3.80 6.32
CA TYR A 70 3.04 -5.16 6.84
C TYR A 70 1.80 -5.53 7.66
N VAL A 71 1.31 -6.77 7.49
CA VAL A 71 0.11 -7.29 8.20
C VAL A 71 0.55 -8.40 9.16
N PRO A 72 0.76 -8.09 10.46
CA PRO A 72 1.19 -9.10 11.44
C PRO A 72 0.07 -10.04 11.89
N PHE A 73 -1.20 -9.73 11.62
CA PHE A 73 -2.34 -10.55 12.02
C PHE A 73 -3.48 -10.43 11.01
N GLY A 74 -4.08 -11.58 10.67
CA GLY A 74 -5.17 -11.69 9.69
C GLY A 74 -4.68 -11.59 8.26
N THR A 75 -5.61 -11.35 7.32
CA THR A 75 -5.34 -11.25 5.87
C THR A 75 -5.98 -10.01 5.30
N ALA A 76 -5.18 -9.20 4.64
CA ALA A 76 -5.60 -8.02 3.89
C ALA A 76 -5.32 -8.22 2.40
N ARG A 77 -6.29 -7.94 1.55
CA ARG A 77 -6.09 -7.76 0.11
C ARG A 77 -5.71 -6.33 -0.17
N VAL A 78 -4.47 -6.12 -0.59
CA VAL A 78 -3.93 -4.81 -0.94
C VAL A 78 -4.11 -4.58 -2.44
N VAL A 79 -4.57 -3.39 -2.79
CA VAL A 79 -4.67 -2.92 -4.18
C VAL A 79 -3.83 -1.66 -4.33
N LEU A 80 -2.98 -1.67 -5.35
CA LEU A 80 -2.15 -0.54 -5.75
C LEU A 80 -2.50 -0.15 -7.18
N HIS A 81 -2.57 1.17 -7.46
CA HIS A 81 -2.86 1.69 -8.80
C HIS A 81 -1.93 2.85 -9.12
N ASP A 82 -1.19 2.74 -10.23
CA ASP A 82 -0.24 3.78 -10.64
C ASP A 82 -0.97 4.99 -11.23
N LEU A 83 -0.85 6.13 -10.55
CA LEU A 83 -1.42 7.41 -10.99
C LEU A 83 -0.44 8.30 -11.72
N ARG A 84 0.85 7.94 -11.79
CA ARG A 84 1.95 8.78 -12.29
C ARG A 84 1.88 8.93 -13.80
N GLU A 85 1.25 9.99 -14.24
CA GLU A 85 1.01 10.32 -15.65
C GLU A 85 2.31 10.34 -16.47
N GLY A 86 2.31 9.63 -17.61
CA GLY A 86 3.48 9.50 -18.47
C GLY A 86 4.56 8.54 -17.94
N GLY A 87 4.33 7.88 -16.82
CA GLY A 87 5.20 6.83 -16.29
C GLY A 87 5.12 5.52 -17.06
N PRO A 88 6.11 4.62 -16.89
CA PRO A 88 6.16 3.35 -17.64
C PRO A 88 5.01 2.39 -17.28
N THR A 89 4.40 2.57 -16.11
CA THR A 89 3.33 1.73 -15.57
C THR A 89 2.06 2.52 -15.24
N ASP A 90 1.92 3.74 -15.79
CA ASP A 90 0.74 4.59 -15.62
C ASP A 90 -0.56 3.82 -15.95
N GLY A 91 -1.49 3.79 -15.02
CA GLY A 91 -2.77 3.10 -15.14
C GLY A 91 -2.73 1.61 -14.79
N ASN A 92 -1.57 1.03 -14.50
CA ASN A 92 -1.48 -0.35 -14.06
C ASN A 92 -2.00 -0.53 -12.64
N THR A 93 -2.63 -1.69 -12.40
CA THR A 93 -3.11 -2.11 -11.08
C THR A 93 -2.38 -3.39 -10.65
N LEU A 94 -2.00 -3.45 -9.38
CA LEU A 94 -1.45 -4.63 -8.72
C LEU A 94 -2.34 -4.99 -7.54
N THR A 95 -2.71 -6.27 -7.45
CA THR A 95 -3.41 -6.84 -6.28
C THR A 95 -2.55 -7.91 -5.64
N LEU A 96 -2.37 -7.85 -4.31
CA LEU A 96 -1.63 -8.85 -3.54
C LEU A 96 -2.22 -9.02 -2.15
N ASP A 97 -2.08 -10.21 -1.56
CA ASP A 97 -2.52 -10.46 -0.20
C ASP A 97 -1.32 -10.38 0.76
N LEU A 98 -1.46 -9.56 1.82
CA LEU A 98 -0.55 -9.51 2.95
C LEU A 98 -1.22 -10.18 4.15
N SER A 99 -0.49 -11.02 4.87
CA SER A 99 -1.07 -11.73 6.02
C SER A 99 -0.05 -12.05 7.11
N GLY A 100 -0.57 -12.32 8.31
CA GLY A 100 0.23 -12.86 9.41
C GLY A 100 0.77 -14.28 9.16
N GLU A 101 0.34 -14.95 8.07
CA GLU A 101 0.80 -16.27 7.68
C GLU A 101 1.89 -16.21 6.62
N ASN A 102 1.74 -15.36 5.58
CA ASN A 102 2.75 -15.23 4.54
C ASN A 102 3.90 -14.28 4.94
N HIS A 103 3.66 -13.40 5.93
CA HIS A 103 4.63 -12.43 6.44
C HIS A 103 5.14 -11.42 5.40
N HIS A 104 4.48 -11.30 4.27
CA HIS A 104 4.92 -10.41 3.21
C HIS A 104 4.74 -8.93 3.58
N GLY A 105 5.57 -8.08 2.99
CA GLY A 105 5.44 -6.63 3.06
C GLY A 105 5.44 -6.01 1.67
N VAL A 106 4.99 -4.76 1.57
CA VAL A 106 5.01 -4.00 0.32
C VAL A 106 5.46 -2.57 0.55
N PHE A 107 6.46 -2.13 -0.23
CA PHE A 107 6.87 -0.73 -0.31
C PHE A 107 6.14 -0.05 -1.47
N ILE A 108 5.60 1.13 -1.20
CA ILE A 108 4.75 1.89 -2.10
C ILE A 108 5.36 3.29 -2.27
N PRO A 109 5.84 3.63 -3.48
CA PRO A 109 6.42 4.95 -3.72
C PRO A 109 5.35 6.05 -3.83
N PRO A 110 5.71 7.32 -3.69
CA PRO A 110 4.82 8.43 -3.98
C PRO A 110 4.16 8.31 -5.36
N GLY A 111 2.92 8.77 -5.46
CA GLY A 111 2.15 8.78 -6.71
C GLY A 111 1.45 7.46 -7.05
N VAL A 112 1.64 6.42 -6.25
CA VAL A 112 0.89 5.15 -6.37
C VAL A 112 -0.27 5.17 -5.39
N ALA A 113 -1.50 5.10 -5.91
CA ALA A 113 -2.69 4.97 -5.09
C ALA A 113 -2.73 3.57 -4.45
N HIS A 114 -3.10 3.52 -3.17
CA HIS A 114 -3.02 2.31 -2.37
C HIS A 114 -4.21 2.18 -1.41
N GLY A 115 -4.67 0.97 -1.23
CA GLY A 115 -5.75 0.63 -0.32
C GLY A 115 -5.72 -0.84 0.03
N PHE A 116 -6.55 -1.22 0.98
CA PHE A 116 -6.73 -2.62 1.33
C PHE A 116 -8.15 -2.95 1.77
N ALA A 117 -8.58 -4.17 1.51
CA ALA A 117 -9.75 -4.78 2.10
C ALA A 117 -9.33 -5.81 3.16
N ALA A 118 -9.91 -5.74 4.33
CA ALA A 118 -9.70 -6.72 5.40
C ALA A 118 -10.53 -7.98 5.11
N LEU A 119 -9.88 -9.05 4.63
CA LEU A 119 -10.56 -10.33 4.36
C LEU A 119 -10.93 -11.07 5.65
N THR A 120 -10.18 -10.84 6.71
CA THR A 120 -10.46 -11.26 8.09
C THR A 120 -10.33 -10.04 9.01
N ASP A 121 -10.52 -10.19 10.32
CA ASP A 121 -10.03 -9.17 11.25
C ASP A 121 -8.52 -9.06 11.12
N ILE A 122 -7.99 -7.84 11.00
CA ILE A 122 -6.56 -7.60 10.78
C ILE A 122 -5.95 -6.62 11.78
N THR A 123 -4.66 -6.77 11.99
CA THR A 123 -3.75 -5.70 12.39
C THR A 123 -2.85 -5.38 11.20
N ILE A 124 -2.79 -4.12 10.80
CA ILE A 124 -1.82 -3.60 9.82
C ILE A 124 -0.88 -2.63 10.51
N THR A 125 0.40 -2.71 10.20
CA THR A 125 1.41 -1.72 10.54
C THR A 125 1.95 -1.12 9.25
N TYR A 126 2.19 0.19 9.27
CA TYR A 126 2.80 0.87 8.14
C TYR A 126 3.77 1.94 8.61
N LEU A 127 4.92 1.93 7.97
CA LEU A 127 5.98 2.91 8.15
C LEU A 127 5.88 3.92 7.02
N VAL A 128 6.16 5.19 7.32
CA VAL A 128 6.14 6.28 6.34
C VAL A 128 7.38 7.15 6.46
N ASP A 129 7.86 7.70 5.36
CA ASP A 129 9.06 8.52 5.29
C ASP A 129 8.80 10.02 5.49
N GLY A 130 7.55 10.39 5.77
CA GLY A 130 7.11 11.73 6.13
C GLY A 130 6.25 11.72 7.39
N TYR A 131 6.20 12.84 8.13
CA TYR A 131 5.18 13.02 9.14
C TYR A 131 3.83 13.31 8.50
N TYR A 132 2.75 12.93 9.19
CA TYR A 132 1.40 13.17 8.71
C TYR A 132 1.19 14.60 8.22
N ASN A 133 0.79 14.70 6.95
CA ASN A 133 0.50 15.98 6.29
C ASN A 133 -0.89 15.90 5.60
N PRO A 134 -1.92 16.54 6.16
CA PRO A 134 -3.27 16.50 5.59
C PRO A 134 -3.37 17.10 4.18
N ALA A 135 -2.40 17.92 3.75
CA ALA A 135 -2.36 18.46 2.40
C ALA A 135 -1.85 17.45 1.35
N ASP A 136 -1.15 16.40 1.79
CA ASP A 136 -0.65 15.29 0.96
C ASP A 136 -1.47 14.00 1.13
N GLU A 137 -2.58 14.06 1.86
CA GLU A 137 -3.54 12.97 2.04
C GLU A 137 -4.62 13.01 0.95
N LEU A 138 -4.29 12.55 -0.25
CA LEU A 138 -5.18 12.55 -1.40
C LEU A 138 -5.95 11.23 -1.51
N GLY A 139 -6.99 11.19 -2.36
CA GLY A 139 -7.83 10.00 -2.50
C GLY A 139 -8.30 9.77 -3.92
N LEU A 140 -8.47 8.49 -4.25
CA LEU A 140 -9.10 7.97 -5.46
C LEU A 140 -10.24 7.04 -5.04
N ARG A 141 -11.36 7.06 -5.74
CA ARG A 141 -12.48 6.18 -5.43
C ARG A 141 -12.08 4.70 -5.61
N TRP A 142 -12.45 3.88 -4.64
CA TRP A 142 -12.08 2.48 -4.54
C TRP A 142 -12.67 1.61 -5.67
N ASP A 143 -13.84 1.98 -6.18
CA ASP A 143 -14.61 1.30 -7.23
C ASP A 143 -14.46 1.97 -8.61
N ASP A 144 -13.38 2.72 -8.82
CA ASP A 144 -13.09 3.35 -10.10
C ASP A 144 -12.89 2.29 -11.19
N PRO A 145 -13.58 2.39 -12.34
CA PRO A 145 -13.42 1.41 -13.42
C PRO A 145 -12.00 1.28 -13.97
N ALA A 146 -11.18 2.33 -13.85
CA ALA A 146 -9.79 2.27 -14.27
C ALA A 146 -8.90 1.46 -13.31
N VAL A 147 -9.33 1.29 -12.06
CA VAL A 147 -8.63 0.44 -11.08
C VAL A 147 -8.90 -1.04 -11.34
N ASP A 148 -10.14 -1.40 -11.66
CA ASP A 148 -10.62 -2.75 -12.03
C ASP A 148 -10.08 -3.85 -11.10
N ALA A 149 -10.19 -3.64 -9.78
CA ALA A 149 -9.64 -4.55 -8.79
C ALA A 149 -10.73 -5.41 -8.11
N ASP A 150 -10.45 -6.71 -7.95
CA ASP A 150 -11.21 -7.58 -7.06
C ASP A 150 -10.74 -7.41 -5.62
N TRP A 151 -11.51 -6.70 -4.82
CA TRP A 151 -11.23 -6.46 -3.40
C TRP A 151 -11.48 -7.69 -2.51
N GLY A 152 -12.15 -8.73 -3.03
CA GLY A 152 -12.52 -9.93 -2.25
C GLY A 152 -13.63 -9.69 -1.23
N VAL A 153 -14.28 -8.52 -1.25
CA VAL A 153 -15.43 -8.14 -0.40
C VAL A 153 -16.52 -7.52 -1.27
N ALA A 154 -17.74 -8.04 -1.17
CA ALA A 154 -18.85 -7.60 -2.03
C ALA A 154 -19.45 -6.26 -1.56
N GLU A 155 -19.58 -6.07 -0.24
CA GLU A 155 -20.16 -4.89 0.38
C GLU A 155 -19.20 -4.35 1.43
N PRO A 156 -18.20 -3.51 1.02
CA PRO A 156 -17.17 -3.05 1.94
C PRO A 156 -17.69 -2.00 2.94
N LEU A 157 -17.17 -2.08 4.16
CA LEU A 157 -17.33 -1.04 5.18
C LEU A 157 -16.32 0.09 4.91
N LEU A 158 -16.83 1.23 4.46
CA LEU A 158 -16.04 2.40 4.06
C LEU A 158 -16.17 3.55 5.05
N SER A 159 -15.11 4.35 5.17
CA SER A 159 -15.19 5.64 5.84
C SER A 159 -16.02 6.64 5.02
N ASN A 160 -16.57 7.68 5.69
CA ASN A 160 -17.24 8.78 5.00
C ASN A 160 -16.35 9.53 4.02
N ARG A 161 -15.04 9.50 4.23
CA ARG A 161 -14.03 10.08 3.34
C ARG A 161 -13.91 9.23 2.08
N ASP A 162 -13.67 7.94 2.23
CA ASP A 162 -13.38 7.03 1.11
C ASP A 162 -14.58 6.88 0.16
N GLN A 163 -15.81 7.01 0.69
CA GLN A 163 -17.03 7.07 -0.13
C GLN A 163 -17.10 8.31 -1.05
N LYS A 164 -16.34 9.37 -0.78
CA LYS A 164 -16.41 10.66 -1.48
C LYS A 164 -15.18 10.96 -2.32
N ASN A 165 -14.24 10.05 -2.37
CA ASN A 165 -13.05 10.24 -3.18
C ASN A 165 -13.44 10.39 -4.67
N PRO A 166 -12.74 11.27 -5.44
CA PRO A 166 -12.98 11.48 -6.86
C PRO A 166 -12.59 10.26 -7.69
N GLY A 167 -13.13 10.17 -8.89
CA GLY A 167 -12.66 9.23 -9.91
C GLY A 167 -11.29 9.65 -10.46
N ARG A 168 -10.62 8.71 -11.16
CA ARG A 168 -9.29 8.94 -11.75
C ARG A 168 -9.29 10.11 -12.73
N ASP A 169 -10.31 10.20 -13.56
CA ASP A 169 -10.44 11.27 -14.56
C ASP A 169 -10.76 12.64 -13.95
N ASP A 170 -11.23 12.66 -12.69
CA ASP A 170 -11.57 13.87 -11.96
C ASP A 170 -10.41 14.40 -11.09
N LEU A 171 -9.25 13.76 -11.10
CA LEU A 171 -8.11 14.17 -10.27
C LEU A 171 -7.52 15.52 -10.70
N GLY A 172 -7.55 15.84 -12.01
CA GLY A 172 -7.00 17.08 -12.55
C GLY A 172 -5.55 17.31 -12.12
N ASP A 173 -5.24 18.53 -11.68
CA ASP A 173 -3.88 18.92 -11.24
C ASP A 173 -3.36 18.15 -10.00
N ARG A 174 -4.18 17.36 -9.34
CA ARG A 174 -3.78 16.48 -8.23
C ARG A 174 -3.20 15.16 -8.70
N ARG A 175 -3.31 14.82 -9.98
CA ARG A 175 -2.70 13.64 -10.54
C ARG A 175 -1.18 13.83 -10.63
N PRO A 176 -0.37 12.90 -10.06
CA PRO A 176 1.09 13.01 -10.12
C PRO A 176 1.64 12.81 -11.53
N TYR A 177 2.74 13.48 -11.85
CA TYR A 177 3.47 13.30 -13.11
C TYR A 177 4.75 12.49 -12.89
N TRP A 178 5.15 11.71 -13.88
CA TRP A 178 6.43 11.01 -13.88
C TRP A 178 7.53 11.87 -14.53
N PRO A 179 8.80 11.83 -14.04
CA PRO A 179 9.21 11.23 -12.77
C PRO A 179 8.76 12.09 -11.57
N MET A 180 8.42 11.40 -10.46
CA MET A 180 8.12 12.10 -9.22
C MET A 180 9.34 12.91 -8.78
N ARG A 181 9.13 14.17 -8.40
CA ARG A 181 10.21 14.99 -7.85
C ARG A 181 10.55 14.47 -6.45
N THR A 182 11.80 14.10 -6.27
CA THR A 182 12.36 13.67 -4.98
C THR A 182 12.51 14.84 -4.02
#